data_6d120a64f452a079627a6a6612da76a7
#
_entry.id   6d120a64f452a079627a6a6612da76a7
#
_cell.length_a   1.000
_cell.length_b   1.000
_cell.length_c   1.000
_cell.angle_alpha   90.00
_cell.angle_beta   90.00
_cell.angle_gamma   90.00
#
_symmetry.space_group_name_H-M   'P 1'
#
loop_
_entity.id
_entity.type
_entity.pdbx_description
1 polymer ?
#
loop_
_entity_poly.entity_id
_entity_poly.type
_entity_poly.pdbx_seq_one_letter_code
_entity_poly.pdbx_strand_id
1 'polypeptide(L)' 'MTYVLIVISWLGGGINGAAISTQEFTSAERCEAARLALIDYAKARGLEETLRPICMQK' A
#
# COMPACT_ATOMS: atom_id res chain seq x y z
N MET A 1 3.56 -19.41 4.65
CA MET A 1 3.88 -18.57 3.51
C MET A 1 3.90 -17.13 3.91
N THR A 2 4.80 -16.37 3.35
CA THR A 2 4.93 -14.95 3.66
C THR A 2 4.33 -14.10 2.55
N TYR A 3 3.61 -13.07 2.93
CA TYR A 3 3.03 -12.13 1.99
C TYR A 3 3.59 -10.75 2.27
N VAL A 4 3.81 -9.99 1.23
CA VAL A 4 4.37 -8.65 1.35
C VAL A 4 3.34 -7.65 0.82
N LEU A 5 3.04 -6.67 1.65
CA LEU A 5 2.23 -5.53 1.23
C LEU A 5 3.20 -4.44 0.79
N ILE A 6 3.13 -4.09 -0.46
CA ILE A 6 3.96 -3.03 -1.03
C ILE A 6 3.08 -1.81 -1.23
N VAL A 7 3.44 -0.72 -0.58
CA VAL A 7 2.68 0.52 -0.70
C VAL A 7 3.54 1.52 -1.46
N ILE A 8 3.05 1.93 -2.60
CA ILE A 8 3.70 2.94 -3.43
C ILE A 8 2.88 4.21 -3.31
N SER A 9 3.52 5.29 -2.86
CA SER A 9 2.83 6.55 -2.74
C SER A 9 3.63 7.66 -3.42
N TRP A 10 2.91 8.53 -4.10
CA TRP A 10 3.48 9.71 -4.75
C TRP A 10 3.05 10.94 -3.97
N LEU A 11 3.96 11.47 -3.19
CA LEU A 11 3.67 12.63 -2.35
C LEU A 11 4.24 13.90 -2.98
N GLY A 12 3.40 14.61 -3.67
CA GLY A 12 3.72 15.98 -3.98
C GLY A 12 4.56 16.28 -5.21
N GLY A 13 4.65 15.44 -6.15
CA GLY A 13 5.14 15.82 -7.47
C GLY A 13 6.57 16.31 -7.61
N GLY A 14 7.42 16.00 -6.65
CA GLY A 14 8.84 16.30 -6.81
C GLY A 14 9.53 15.19 -7.60
N ILE A 15 10.78 15.40 -7.93
CA ILE A 15 11.60 14.43 -8.66
C ILE A 15 11.66 13.12 -7.89
N ASN A 16 11.65 13.19 -6.57
CA ASN A 16 11.67 12.04 -5.69
C ASN A 16 10.35 11.86 -4.96
N GLY A 17 9.24 12.14 -5.64
CA GLY A 17 7.93 12.13 -5.02
C GLY A 17 7.38 10.77 -4.67
N ALA A 18 7.98 9.70 -5.16
CA ALA A 18 7.51 8.36 -4.87
C ALA A 18 8.18 7.80 -3.63
N ALA A 19 7.38 7.26 -2.73
CA ALA A 19 7.86 6.55 -1.55
C ALA A 19 7.34 5.12 -1.60
N ILE A 20 8.18 4.17 -1.23
CA ILE A 20 7.82 2.76 -1.22
C ILE A 20 8.01 2.22 0.18
N SER A 21 6.93 1.65 0.73
CA SER A 21 6.97 0.99 2.04
C SER A 21 6.58 -0.46 1.86
N THR A 22 7.18 -1.34 2.65
CA THR A 22 6.84 -2.75 2.61
C THR A 22 6.53 -3.24 4.01
N GLN A 23 5.58 -4.18 4.11
CA GLN A 23 5.21 -4.79 5.36
C GLN A 23 4.94 -6.27 5.11
N GLU A 24 5.53 -7.14 5.93
CA GLU A 24 5.34 -8.57 5.78
C GLU A 24 4.21 -9.08 6.65
N PHE A 25 3.46 -10.04 6.11
CA PHE A 25 2.37 -10.70 6.82
C PHE A 25 2.51 -12.21 6.65
N THR A 26 1.99 -12.94 7.62
CA THR A 26 2.05 -14.40 7.59
C THR A 26 0.83 -15.03 6.93
N SER A 27 -0.17 -14.25 6.60
CA SER A 27 -1.36 -14.76 5.93
C SER A 27 -1.83 -13.81 4.85
N ALA A 28 -2.41 -14.39 3.79
CA ALA A 28 -2.98 -13.61 2.70
C ALA A 28 -4.14 -12.74 3.19
N GLU A 29 -4.92 -13.28 4.12
CA GLU A 29 -6.06 -12.58 4.68
C GLU A 29 -5.67 -11.29 5.37
N ARG A 30 -4.60 -11.33 6.15
CA ARG A 30 -4.12 -10.16 6.86
C ARG A 30 -3.55 -9.12 5.90
N CYS A 31 -2.81 -9.58 4.89
CA CYS A 31 -2.26 -8.70 3.88
C CYS A 31 -3.38 -7.99 3.13
N GLU A 32 -4.41 -8.74 2.76
CA GLU A 32 -5.56 -8.18 2.04
C GLU A 32 -6.33 -7.19 2.89
N ALA A 33 -6.53 -7.51 4.17
CA ALA A 33 -7.22 -6.61 5.09
C ALA A 33 -6.46 -5.29 5.23
N ALA A 34 -5.15 -5.35 5.33
CA ALA A 34 -4.33 -4.15 5.41
C ALA A 34 -4.40 -3.34 4.13
N ARG A 35 -4.39 -4.02 2.98
CA ARG A 35 -4.50 -3.37 1.68
C ARG A 35 -5.81 -2.60 1.56
N LEU A 36 -6.91 -3.25 1.94
CA LEU A 36 -8.23 -2.62 1.87
C LEU A 36 -8.34 -1.44 2.84
N ALA A 37 -7.76 -1.56 4.03
CA ALA A 37 -7.75 -0.47 4.99
C ALA A 37 -7.02 0.74 4.45
N LEU A 38 -5.92 0.52 3.73
CA LEU A 38 -5.17 1.61 3.12
C LEU A 38 -5.95 2.27 1.98
N ILE A 39 -6.68 1.47 1.21
CA ILE A 39 -7.52 2.01 0.14
C ILE A 39 -8.62 2.90 0.73
N ASP A 40 -9.26 2.45 1.80
CA ASP A 40 -10.28 3.25 2.48
C ASP A 40 -9.70 4.54 3.03
N TYR A 41 -8.53 4.46 3.63
CA TYR A 41 -7.85 5.64 4.14
C TYR A 41 -7.53 6.62 3.02
N ALA A 42 -7.04 6.10 1.90
CA ALA A 42 -6.72 6.94 0.75
C ALA A 42 -7.96 7.63 0.19
N LYS A 43 -9.08 6.91 0.11
CA LYS A 43 -10.33 7.49 -0.35
C LYS A 43 -10.80 8.61 0.56
N ALA A 44 -10.71 8.39 1.86
CA ALA A 44 -11.14 9.40 2.83
C ALA A 44 -10.30 10.67 2.75
N ARG A 45 -9.05 10.53 2.31
CA ARG A 45 -8.13 11.65 2.19
C ARG A 45 -7.97 12.19 0.78
N GLY A 46 -8.65 11.60 -0.18
CA GLY A 46 -8.50 12.00 -1.58
C GLY A 46 -7.17 11.60 -2.18
N LEU A 47 -6.55 10.54 -1.68
CA LEU A 47 -5.24 10.10 -2.13
C LEU A 47 -5.29 8.84 -2.99
N GLU A 48 -6.46 8.51 -3.53
CA GLU A 48 -6.65 7.28 -4.29
C GLU A 48 -5.70 7.13 -5.47
N GLU A 49 -5.35 8.23 -6.10
CA GLU A 49 -4.49 8.21 -7.27
C GLU A 49 -3.02 8.17 -6.89
N THR A 50 -2.68 8.55 -5.67
CA THR A 50 -1.30 8.67 -5.24
C THR A 50 -0.84 7.53 -4.35
N LEU A 51 -1.77 6.71 -3.88
CA LEU A 51 -1.45 5.59 -2.98
C LEU A 51 -1.86 4.28 -3.63
N ARG A 52 -0.90 3.39 -3.83
CA ARG A 52 -1.16 2.09 -4.45
C ARG A 52 -0.64 0.95 -3.59
N PRO A 53 -1.50 0.33 -2.80
CA PRO A 53 -1.12 -0.85 -2.04
C PRO A 53 -1.27 -2.11 -2.89
N ILE A 54 -0.25 -2.96 -2.85
CA ILE A 54 -0.22 -4.21 -3.60
C ILE A 54 0.20 -5.33 -2.66
N CYS A 55 -0.56 -6.42 -2.67
CA CYS A 55 -0.24 -7.61 -1.88
C CYS A 55 0.37 -8.67 -2.79
N MET A 56 1.55 -9.15 -2.44
CA MET A 56 2.22 -10.19 -3.22
C MET A 56 2.66 -11.32 -2.31
N GLN A 57 2.64 -12.52 -2.84
CA GLN A 57 3.20 -13.67 -2.15
C GLN A 57 4.70 -13.67 -2.35
N LYS A 58 5.39 -13.79 -1.25
CA LYS A 58 6.85 -13.82 -1.28
C LYS A 58 7.38 -15.22 -1.50
#